data_ac1c52ea0a6f26d0dc355e8c50975d1d
#
_entry.id   ac1c52ea0a6f26d0dc355e8c50975d1d
#
_cell.length_a   1.000
_cell.length_b   1.000
_cell.length_c   1.000
_cell.angle_alpha   90.00
_cell.angle_beta   90.00
_cell.angle_gamma   90.00
#
_symmetry.space_group_name_H-M   'P 1'
#
loop_
_entity.id
_entity.type
_entity.pdbx_description
1 polymer ?
#
loop_
_entity_poly.entity_id
_entity_poly.type
_entity_poly.pdbx_seq_one_letter_code
_entity_poly.pdbx_strand_id
1 'polypeptide(L)'
;MSLLNYIPKKVLFFLSALVISNFLYSCGIYKPVDARKVSPNSKERVKKNLEEGRGMSLKNMMGGGQGTNYQFASSNPMWRATLEILDFLPLANVDYSGGIITTDWYNEGTSLDESIKITVRFLTNEIRSDGLKIIVHKKRCNITQNCKIVKISSAIEQELQVAILKKAIIFERDYNKKKKKFKRSEIK
;
A
#
# COMPACT_ATOMS: atom_id res chain seq x y z
N MET A 1 36.65 -36.30 -18.38
CA MET A 1 37.87 -35.94 -19.10
C MET A 1 37.72 -34.46 -19.48
N SER A 2 38.55 -33.61 -18.90
CA SER A 2 38.32 -32.15 -18.90
C SER A 2 38.84 -31.53 -20.18
N LEU A 3 37.98 -30.82 -20.89
CA LEU A 3 38.26 -29.99 -22.06
C LEU A 3 39.28 -28.85 -21.79
N LEU A 4 39.65 -28.65 -20.53
CA LEU A 4 40.56 -27.57 -20.10
C LEU A 4 42.03 -27.78 -20.51
N ASN A 5 42.45 -29.01 -20.82
CA ASN A 5 43.87 -29.32 -21.11
C ASN A 5 44.31 -29.01 -22.55
N TYR A 6 43.37 -28.55 -23.42
CA TYR A 6 43.71 -28.25 -24.82
C TYR A 6 43.86 -26.76 -25.12
N ILE A 7 43.66 -25.90 -24.11
CA ILE A 7 43.76 -24.44 -24.28
C ILE A 7 45.24 -24.02 -23.99
N PRO A 8 45.93 -23.40 -24.95
CA PRO A 8 47.31 -22.95 -24.73
C PRO A 8 47.32 -21.92 -23.57
N LYS A 9 48.29 -22.05 -22.68
CA LYS A 9 48.42 -21.21 -21.47
C LYS A 9 48.31 -19.70 -21.74
N LYS A 10 48.76 -19.27 -22.92
CA LYS A 10 48.65 -17.86 -23.39
C LYS A 10 47.18 -17.44 -23.58
N VAL A 11 46.29 -18.31 -24.09
CA VAL A 11 44.87 -18.00 -24.29
C VAL A 11 44.16 -17.93 -22.93
N LEU A 12 44.51 -18.81 -21.99
CA LEU A 12 43.99 -18.78 -20.64
C LEU A 12 44.33 -17.49 -19.89
N PHE A 13 45.57 -17.01 -20.08
CA PHE A 13 46.04 -15.74 -19.53
C PHE A 13 45.25 -14.53 -20.11
N PHE A 14 45.04 -14.49 -21.42
CA PHE A 14 44.23 -13.44 -22.07
C PHE A 14 42.76 -13.48 -21.62
N LEU A 15 42.16 -14.66 -21.47
CA LEU A 15 40.84 -14.83 -20.96
C LEU A 15 40.69 -14.34 -19.51
N SER A 16 41.65 -14.65 -18.64
CA SER A 16 41.65 -14.17 -17.26
C SER A 16 41.85 -12.64 -17.17
N ALA A 17 42.70 -12.05 -18.01
CA ALA A 17 42.89 -10.61 -18.08
C ALA A 17 41.62 -9.89 -18.57
N LEU A 18 40.90 -10.48 -19.52
CA LEU A 18 39.60 -9.94 -20.04
C LEU A 18 38.49 -9.97 -18.99
N VAL A 19 38.43 -11.02 -18.16
CA VAL A 19 37.51 -11.14 -17.05
C VAL A 19 37.82 -10.09 -15.97
N ILE A 20 39.09 -9.93 -15.60
CA ILE A 20 39.52 -8.93 -14.59
C ILE A 20 39.22 -7.50 -15.08
N SER A 21 39.42 -7.22 -16.38
CA SER A 21 39.12 -5.91 -16.98
C SER A 21 37.62 -5.54 -16.83
N ASN A 22 36.71 -6.49 -16.94
CA ASN A 22 35.28 -6.24 -16.77
C ASN A 22 34.88 -5.89 -15.32
N PHE A 23 35.65 -6.38 -14.33
CA PHE A 23 35.38 -6.00 -12.92
C PHE A 23 35.82 -4.57 -12.57
N LEU A 24 36.68 -3.95 -13.35
CA LEU A 24 37.13 -2.58 -13.11
C LEU A 24 36.15 -1.49 -13.61
N TYR A 25 35.22 -1.83 -14.46
CA TYR A 25 34.20 -0.89 -14.94
C TYR A 25 33.01 -0.72 -13.99
N SER A 26 33.00 -1.37 -12.83
CA SER A 26 31.89 -1.36 -11.86
C SER A 26 31.79 -0.09 -10.99
N CYS A 27 32.56 0.96 -11.21
CA CYS A 27 32.58 2.19 -10.40
C CYS A 27 31.51 3.23 -10.78
N GLY A 28 30.46 2.88 -11.55
CA GLY A 28 29.43 3.84 -12.00
C GLY A 28 28.26 4.10 -11.04
N ILE A 29 28.24 3.51 -9.82
CA ILE A 29 27.07 3.55 -8.93
C ILE A 29 27.07 4.79 -7.99
N TYR A 30 28.18 5.51 -7.89
CA TYR A 30 28.25 6.68 -7.02
C TYR A 30 27.57 7.90 -7.66
N LYS A 31 26.37 8.26 -7.20
CA LYS A 31 25.72 9.54 -7.52
C LYS A 31 26.08 10.52 -6.41
N PRO A 32 26.90 11.56 -6.69
CA PRO A 32 27.21 12.56 -5.68
C PRO A 32 25.93 13.29 -5.27
N VAL A 33 25.63 13.27 -3.98
CA VAL A 33 24.50 14.01 -3.41
C VAL A 33 25.02 15.37 -2.95
N ASP A 34 24.31 16.43 -3.33
CA ASP A 34 24.64 17.79 -2.91
C ASP A 34 24.50 17.90 -1.37
N ALA A 35 25.65 18.06 -0.69
CA ALA A 35 25.70 18.16 0.76
C ALA A 35 24.94 19.35 1.35
N ARG A 36 24.61 20.34 0.52
CA ARG A 36 23.78 21.49 0.92
C ARG A 36 22.31 21.14 1.05
N LYS A 37 21.87 20.05 0.40
CA LYS A 37 20.46 19.59 0.40
C LYS A 37 20.20 18.47 1.39
N VAL A 38 21.25 17.88 1.96
CA VAL A 38 21.15 16.74 2.87
C VAL A 38 21.78 17.12 4.20
N SER A 39 21.01 17.08 5.29
CA SER A 39 21.53 17.36 6.63
C SER A 39 22.68 16.41 6.97
N PRO A 40 23.80 16.90 7.53
CA PRO A 40 24.91 16.06 7.99
C PRO A 40 24.49 15.17 9.18
N ASN A 41 23.43 15.52 9.88
CA ASN A 41 22.92 14.77 11.03
C ASN A 41 22.09 13.56 10.56
N SER A 42 22.53 12.35 10.92
CA SER A 42 21.84 11.11 10.54
C SER A 42 20.41 11.03 11.11
N LYS A 43 20.18 11.54 12.33
CA LYS A 43 18.84 11.53 12.97
C LYS A 43 17.84 12.42 12.23
N GLU A 44 18.28 13.58 11.75
CA GLU A 44 17.44 14.49 10.96
C GLU A 44 17.12 13.90 9.59
N ARG A 45 18.08 13.22 8.96
CA ARG A 45 17.83 12.50 7.69
C ARG A 45 16.82 11.38 7.85
N VAL A 46 16.93 10.60 8.93
CA VAL A 46 15.96 9.53 9.23
C VAL A 46 14.58 10.13 9.49
N LYS A 47 14.49 11.20 10.30
CA LYS A 47 13.24 11.89 10.60
C LYS A 47 12.60 12.42 9.31
N LYS A 48 13.37 13.10 8.46
CA LYS A 48 12.93 13.61 7.18
C LYS A 48 12.47 12.50 6.24
N ASN A 49 13.19 11.39 6.17
CA ASN A 49 12.80 10.24 5.34
C ASN A 49 11.51 9.57 5.86
N LEU A 50 11.29 9.52 7.17
CA LEU A 50 10.04 9.04 7.77
C LEU A 50 8.87 9.97 7.46
N GLU A 51 9.08 11.28 7.56
CA GLU A 51 8.06 12.29 7.26
C GLU A 51 7.70 12.33 5.76
N GLU A 52 8.68 12.07 4.88
CA GLU A 52 8.51 11.99 3.44
C GLU A 52 8.05 10.59 2.97
N GLY A 53 7.89 9.62 3.88
CA GLY A 53 7.51 8.25 3.56
C GLY A 53 8.59 7.46 2.81
N ARG A 54 9.84 7.91 2.84
CA ARG A 54 10.99 7.25 2.20
C ARG A 54 11.66 6.25 3.14
N GLY A 55 10.89 5.38 3.76
CA GLY A 55 11.45 4.27 4.53
C GLY A 55 12.30 3.35 3.64
N MET A 56 13.26 2.66 4.23
CA MET A 56 14.08 1.67 3.54
C MET A 56 13.19 0.51 3.10
N SER A 57 12.69 0.54 1.86
CA SER A 57 12.04 -0.62 1.27
C SER A 57 13.08 -1.39 0.44
N LEU A 58 13.07 -2.70 0.53
CA LEU A 58 13.93 -3.60 -0.25
C LEU A 58 13.84 -3.29 -1.76
N LYS A 59 12.71 -2.74 -2.20
CA LYS A 59 12.42 -2.34 -3.57
C LYS A 59 13.18 -1.08 -4.01
N ASN A 60 13.37 -0.12 -3.11
CA ASN A 60 14.20 1.07 -3.38
C ASN A 60 15.68 0.71 -3.45
N MET A 61 16.09 -0.37 -2.79
CA MET A 61 17.46 -0.86 -2.78
C MET A 61 17.82 -1.61 -4.06
N MET A 62 16.85 -2.23 -4.74
CA MET A 62 17.05 -3.00 -5.98
C MET A 62 16.80 -2.19 -7.27
N GLY A 63 16.57 -0.87 -7.19
CA GLY A 63 16.64 0.04 -8.34
C GLY A 63 15.59 -0.17 -9.44
N GLY A 64 14.46 -0.77 -9.13
CA GLY A 64 13.50 -1.13 -10.16
C GLY A 64 12.04 -0.88 -9.82
N GLY A 65 11.43 0.06 -10.52
CA GLY A 65 10.01 0.10 -10.78
C GLY A 65 9.14 0.89 -9.81
N GLN A 66 8.34 1.76 -10.38
CA GLN A 66 7.16 2.37 -9.77
C GLN A 66 6.21 1.28 -9.25
N GLY A 67 6.55 0.68 -8.10
CA GLY A 67 5.63 -0.16 -7.39
C GLY A 67 4.58 0.74 -6.77
N THR A 68 3.34 0.42 -6.99
CA THR A 68 2.22 0.93 -6.24
C THR A 68 2.53 0.80 -4.76
N ASN A 69 2.93 1.92 -4.15
CA ASN A 69 3.18 1.99 -2.72
C ASN A 69 1.80 1.93 -2.06
N TYR A 70 1.38 0.75 -1.64
CA TYR A 70 0.13 0.52 -0.94
C TYR A 70 0.23 1.05 0.50
N GLN A 71 0.48 2.34 0.66
CA GLN A 71 0.36 3.01 1.94
C GLN A 71 -1.13 3.33 2.19
N PHE A 72 -1.94 2.31 2.38
CA PHE A 72 -3.37 2.49 2.64
C PHE A 72 -3.61 3.26 3.93
N ALA A 73 -2.79 3.06 4.95
CA ALA A 73 -3.07 3.53 6.29
C ALA A 73 -3.06 5.05 6.47
N SER A 74 -2.12 5.76 5.84
CA SER A 74 -1.93 7.19 6.10
C SER A 74 -2.22 8.09 4.92
N SER A 75 -2.05 7.62 3.68
CA SER A 75 -2.11 8.44 2.49
C SER A 75 -3.30 8.13 1.58
N ASN A 76 -3.88 6.93 1.62
CA ASN A 76 -5.02 6.60 0.79
C ASN A 76 -6.32 7.21 1.35
N PRO A 77 -6.93 8.18 0.66
CA PRO A 77 -8.14 8.84 1.13
C PRO A 77 -9.34 7.90 1.18
N MET A 78 -9.44 6.89 0.30
CA MET A 78 -10.52 5.89 0.35
C MET A 78 -10.41 5.00 1.59
N TRP A 79 -9.21 4.59 1.95
CA TRP A 79 -8.97 3.81 3.15
C TRP A 79 -9.42 4.55 4.42
N ARG A 80 -8.98 5.79 4.56
CA ARG A 80 -9.35 6.64 5.69
C ARG A 80 -10.85 6.90 5.74
N ALA A 81 -11.47 7.16 4.59
CA ALA A 81 -12.91 7.35 4.48
C ALA A 81 -13.68 6.10 4.90
N THR A 82 -13.22 4.91 4.52
CA THR A 82 -13.86 3.65 4.89
C THR A 82 -13.79 3.42 6.40
N LEU A 83 -12.61 3.62 7.01
CA LEU A 83 -12.48 3.47 8.46
C LEU A 83 -13.40 4.43 9.22
N GLU A 84 -13.51 5.69 8.79
CA GLU A 84 -14.39 6.67 9.44
C GLU A 84 -15.87 6.35 9.25
N ILE A 85 -16.26 5.83 8.08
CA ILE A 85 -17.66 5.46 7.83
C ILE A 85 -18.06 4.18 8.57
N LEU A 86 -17.12 3.24 8.74
CA LEU A 86 -17.35 1.99 9.46
C LEU A 86 -17.01 2.05 10.95
N ASP A 87 -16.65 3.22 11.49
CA ASP A 87 -16.17 3.40 12.88
C ASP A 87 -17.20 2.92 13.94
N PHE A 88 -18.48 2.96 13.60
CA PHE A 88 -19.55 2.47 14.49
C PHE A 88 -19.68 0.95 14.53
N LEU A 89 -18.98 0.22 13.65
CA LEU A 89 -19.01 -1.24 13.58
C LEU A 89 -17.72 -1.84 14.17
N PRO A 90 -17.82 -2.94 14.93
CA PRO A 90 -16.64 -3.67 15.35
C PRO A 90 -15.93 -4.25 14.12
N LEU A 91 -14.60 -4.01 14.02
CA LEU A 91 -13.76 -4.51 12.95
C LEU A 91 -13.18 -5.86 13.34
N ALA A 92 -13.37 -6.89 12.49
CA ALA A 92 -12.82 -8.23 12.70
C ALA A 92 -11.43 -8.36 12.09
N ASN A 93 -11.20 -7.75 10.91
CA ASN A 93 -9.92 -7.81 10.24
C ASN A 93 -9.66 -6.53 9.44
N VAL A 94 -8.43 -6.03 9.55
CA VAL A 94 -7.93 -4.86 8.82
C VAL A 94 -6.57 -5.21 8.24
N ASP A 95 -6.54 -5.55 6.95
CA ASP A 95 -5.31 -5.88 6.24
C ASP A 95 -4.91 -4.73 5.30
N TYR A 96 -3.91 -3.96 5.72
CA TYR A 96 -3.38 -2.84 4.94
C TYR A 96 -2.72 -3.29 3.64
N SER A 97 -2.01 -4.40 3.66
CA SER A 97 -1.25 -4.87 2.49
C SER A 97 -2.15 -5.51 1.45
N GLY A 98 -3.14 -6.26 1.90
CA GLY A 98 -4.14 -6.88 1.05
C GLY A 98 -5.27 -5.94 0.62
N GLY A 99 -5.35 -4.74 1.21
CA GLY A 99 -6.39 -3.76 0.90
C GLY A 99 -7.79 -4.27 1.25
N ILE A 100 -7.94 -4.88 2.44
CA ILE A 100 -9.21 -5.46 2.88
C ILE A 100 -9.54 -4.97 4.28
N ILE A 101 -10.80 -4.52 4.47
CA ILE A 101 -11.39 -4.23 5.77
C ILE A 101 -12.63 -5.12 5.91
N THR A 102 -12.73 -5.84 7.01
CA THR A 102 -13.87 -6.70 7.30
C THR A 102 -14.39 -6.39 8.70
N THR A 103 -15.69 -6.10 8.82
CA THR A 103 -16.37 -5.92 10.12
C THR A 103 -16.63 -7.27 10.76
N ASP A 104 -16.93 -7.28 12.03
CA ASP A 104 -17.56 -8.43 12.65
C ASP A 104 -19.06 -8.49 12.33
N TRP A 105 -19.73 -9.54 12.79
CA TRP A 105 -21.17 -9.66 12.68
C TRP A 105 -21.84 -8.61 13.57
N TYR A 106 -22.63 -7.76 12.96
CA TYR A 106 -23.35 -6.69 13.62
C TYR A 106 -24.86 -6.91 13.52
N ASN A 107 -25.54 -6.66 14.62
CA ASN A 107 -27.01 -6.74 14.72
C ASN A 107 -27.51 -5.39 15.26
N GLU A 108 -28.47 -4.78 14.58
CA GLU A 108 -29.09 -3.51 14.99
C GLU A 108 -30.06 -3.64 16.17
N GLY A 109 -30.22 -4.83 16.73
CA GLY A 109 -31.10 -5.07 17.88
C GLY A 109 -32.59 -5.19 17.54
N THR A 110 -32.99 -4.92 16.28
CA THR A 110 -34.39 -5.05 15.84
C THR A 110 -34.81 -6.49 15.57
N SER A 111 -33.88 -7.36 15.28
CA SER A 111 -34.08 -8.78 15.00
C SER A 111 -32.90 -9.57 15.57
N LEU A 112 -33.10 -10.27 16.69
CA LEU A 112 -32.08 -11.07 17.34
C LEU A 112 -31.49 -12.17 16.45
N ASP A 113 -32.23 -12.59 15.43
CA ASP A 113 -31.90 -13.69 14.55
C ASP A 113 -31.07 -13.28 13.32
N GLU A 114 -30.92 -11.97 13.06
CA GLU A 114 -30.27 -11.49 11.87
C GLU A 114 -29.01 -10.66 12.21
N SER A 115 -27.92 -10.92 11.51
CA SER A 115 -26.68 -10.14 11.61
C SER A 115 -26.12 -9.89 10.22
N ILE A 116 -25.45 -8.75 10.05
CA ILE A 116 -24.75 -8.40 8.82
C ILE A 116 -23.23 -8.35 9.05
N LYS A 117 -22.48 -8.66 8.02
CA LYS A 117 -21.04 -8.54 7.96
C LYS A 117 -20.66 -7.84 6.67
N ILE A 118 -19.85 -6.80 6.77
CA ILE A 118 -19.44 -5.98 5.64
C ILE A 118 -17.96 -6.23 5.37
N THR A 119 -17.62 -6.49 4.12
CA THR A 119 -16.24 -6.59 3.65
C THR A 119 -16.01 -5.55 2.56
N VAL A 120 -15.03 -4.69 2.76
CA VAL A 120 -14.59 -3.69 1.79
C VAL A 120 -13.25 -4.12 1.21
N ARG A 121 -13.16 -4.21 -0.11
CA ARG A 121 -11.93 -4.54 -0.83
C ARG A 121 -11.53 -3.38 -1.72
N PHE A 122 -10.29 -2.93 -1.57
CA PHE A 122 -9.69 -1.90 -2.40
C PHE A 122 -8.97 -2.57 -3.57
N LEU A 123 -9.40 -2.25 -4.78
CA LEU A 123 -8.84 -2.80 -6.01
C LEU A 123 -7.79 -1.87 -6.62
N THR A 124 -7.93 -0.57 -6.36
CA THR A 124 -6.97 0.47 -6.78
C THR A 124 -6.81 1.54 -5.69
N ASN A 125 -5.81 2.41 -5.83
CA ASN A 125 -5.60 3.56 -4.94
C ASN A 125 -6.31 4.83 -5.44
N GLU A 126 -6.95 4.76 -6.59
CA GLU A 126 -7.64 5.89 -7.20
C GLU A 126 -9.08 5.98 -6.69
N ILE A 127 -9.58 7.22 -6.51
CA ILE A 127 -10.96 7.47 -6.09
C ILE A 127 -11.89 7.27 -7.28
N ARG A 128 -12.26 6.01 -7.50
CA ARG A 128 -13.13 5.56 -8.58
C ARG A 128 -14.13 4.53 -8.05
N SER A 129 -15.29 4.45 -8.68
CA SER A 129 -16.32 3.49 -8.27
C SER A 129 -15.88 2.03 -8.45
N ASP A 130 -15.13 1.73 -9.49
CA ASP A 130 -14.55 0.40 -9.75
C ASP A 130 -13.29 0.09 -8.91
N GLY A 131 -12.72 1.10 -8.23
CA GLY A 131 -11.59 0.94 -7.30
C GLY A 131 -11.99 0.35 -5.95
N LEU A 132 -13.29 0.20 -5.68
CA LEU A 132 -13.83 -0.23 -4.41
C LEU A 132 -14.90 -1.31 -4.62
N LYS A 133 -14.77 -2.44 -3.93
CA LYS A 133 -15.76 -3.52 -3.94
C LYS A 133 -16.27 -3.77 -2.53
N ILE A 134 -17.57 -3.57 -2.34
CA ILE A 134 -18.26 -3.83 -1.08
C ILE A 134 -19.02 -5.15 -1.21
N ILE A 135 -18.98 -5.97 -0.18
CA ILE A 135 -19.64 -7.26 -0.10
C ILE A 135 -20.35 -7.31 1.24
N VAL A 136 -21.65 -7.54 1.21
CA VAL A 136 -22.47 -7.67 2.41
C VAL A 136 -22.94 -9.11 2.55
N HIS A 137 -22.65 -9.71 3.69
CA HIS A 137 -23.18 -11.01 4.08
C HIS A 137 -24.22 -10.82 5.17
N LYS A 138 -25.33 -11.55 5.03
CA LYS A 138 -26.39 -11.65 6.03
C LYS A 138 -26.38 -13.04 6.62
N LYS A 139 -26.33 -13.11 7.94
CA LYS A 139 -26.49 -14.34 8.72
C LYS A 139 -27.87 -14.31 9.37
N ARG A 140 -28.62 -15.39 9.19
CA ARG A 140 -29.91 -15.60 9.86
C ARG A 140 -29.85 -16.94 10.57
N CYS A 141 -30.17 -16.92 11.87
CA CYS A 141 -30.18 -18.11 12.71
C CYS A 141 -31.61 -18.45 13.13
N ASN A 142 -31.93 -19.75 13.21
CA ASN A 142 -33.21 -20.20 13.78
C ASN A 142 -33.05 -20.37 15.29
N ILE A 143 -34.18 -20.66 15.98
CA ILE A 143 -34.26 -20.96 17.43
C ILE A 143 -33.34 -22.13 17.81
N THR A 144 -33.12 -23.08 16.90
CA THR A 144 -32.21 -24.23 17.08
C THR A 144 -30.75 -23.92 16.81
N GLN A 145 -30.35 -22.65 16.71
CA GLN A 145 -29.00 -22.16 16.41
C GLN A 145 -28.43 -22.61 15.07
N ASN A 146 -29.25 -23.10 14.15
CA ASN A 146 -28.83 -23.33 12.77
C ASN A 146 -28.81 -22.02 12.02
N CYS A 147 -27.60 -21.58 11.61
CA CYS A 147 -27.41 -20.30 10.95
C CYS A 147 -27.15 -20.48 9.44
N LYS A 148 -27.88 -19.72 8.62
CA LYS A 148 -27.65 -19.64 7.18
C LYS A 148 -26.98 -18.30 6.86
N ILE A 149 -25.85 -18.35 6.14
CA ILE A 149 -25.13 -17.16 5.67
C ILE A 149 -25.33 -17.05 4.17
N VAL A 150 -25.76 -15.88 3.74
CA VAL A 150 -25.96 -15.57 2.32
C VAL A 150 -25.32 -14.22 1.98
N LYS A 151 -24.72 -14.14 0.82
CA LYS A 151 -24.34 -12.84 0.25
C LYS A 151 -25.64 -12.15 -0.22
N ILE A 152 -25.82 -10.90 0.17
CA ILE A 152 -26.93 -10.09 -0.30
C ILE A 152 -26.42 -8.98 -1.20
N SER A 153 -27.12 -8.75 -2.33
CA SER A 153 -26.96 -7.53 -3.11
C SER A 153 -28.02 -6.56 -2.60
N SER A 154 -27.61 -5.52 -1.90
CA SER A 154 -28.53 -4.59 -1.26
C SER A 154 -28.19 -3.14 -1.59
N ALA A 155 -29.13 -2.25 -1.38
CA ALA A 155 -28.93 -0.80 -1.47
C ALA A 155 -27.74 -0.35 -0.59
N ILE A 156 -27.49 -1.04 0.52
CA ILE A 156 -26.37 -0.78 1.45
C ILE A 156 -25.02 -0.81 0.73
N GLU A 157 -24.79 -1.75 -0.21
CA GLU A 157 -23.53 -1.81 -0.97
C GLU A 157 -23.30 -0.51 -1.75
N GLN A 158 -24.34 -0.02 -2.43
CA GLN A 158 -24.27 1.20 -3.24
C GLN A 158 -24.19 2.46 -2.38
N GLU A 159 -24.98 2.53 -1.32
CA GLU A 159 -24.96 3.65 -0.37
C GLU A 159 -23.60 3.82 0.30
N LEU A 160 -23.01 2.73 0.81
CA LEU A 160 -21.67 2.73 1.38
C LEU A 160 -20.63 3.13 0.36
N GLN A 161 -20.69 2.62 -0.87
CA GLN A 161 -19.76 2.97 -1.93
C GLN A 161 -19.80 4.47 -2.21
N VAL A 162 -20.98 5.03 -2.38
CA VAL A 162 -21.16 6.47 -2.62
C VAL A 162 -20.67 7.30 -1.42
N ALA A 163 -20.99 6.88 -0.20
CA ALA A 163 -20.57 7.56 1.02
C ALA A 163 -19.05 7.58 1.17
N ILE A 164 -18.38 6.43 0.95
CA ILE A 164 -16.94 6.29 1.01
C ILE A 164 -16.26 7.18 -0.05
N LEU A 165 -16.73 7.14 -1.30
CA LEU A 165 -16.17 7.96 -2.37
C LEU A 165 -16.32 9.46 -2.12
N LYS A 166 -17.51 9.91 -1.66
CA LYS A 166 -17.72 11.30 -1.27
C LYS A 166 -16.78 11.76 -0.18
N LYS A 167 -16.60 10.95 0.86
CA LYS A 167 -15.70 11.25 1.97
C LYS A 167 -14.23 11.25 1.54
N ALA A 168 -13.84 10.31 0.68
CA ALA A 168 -12.49 10.22 0.13
C ALA A 168 -12.10 11.47 -0.67
N ILE A 169 -13.02 12.02 -1.47
CA ILE A 169 -12.80 13.27 -2.21
C ILE A 169 -12.52 14.44 -1.26
N ILE A 170 -13.22 14.51 -0.11
CA ILE A 170 -12.99 15.54 0.90
C ILE A 170 -11.57 15.40 1.46
N PHE A 171 -11.16 14.20 1.85
CA PHE A 171 -9.82 13.94 2.38
C PHE A 171 -8.71 14.26 1.38
N GLU A 172 -8.90 13.92 0.12
CA GLU A 172 -7.95 14.25 -0.94
C GLU A 172 -7.79 15.76 -1.12
N ARG A 173 -8.92 16.52 -1.13
CA ARG A 173 -8.87 17.98 -1.22
C ARG A 173 -8.11 18.60 -0.06
N ASP A 174 -8.35 18.13 1.15
CA ASP A 174 -7.69 18.64 2.35
C ASP A 174 -6.20 18.31 2.36
N TYR A 175 -5.83 17.12 1.93
CA TYR A 175 -4.44 16.73 1.74
C TYR A 175 -3.73 17.66 0.73
N ASN A 176 -4.35 17.89 -0.42
CA ASN A 176 -3.80 18.75 -1.46
C ASN A 176 -3.68 20.23 -1.02
N LYS A 177 -4.64 20.74 -0.23
CA LYS A 177 -4.55 22.09 0.38
C LYS A 177 -3.36 22.18 1.36
N LYS A 178 -3.19 21.20 2.23
CA LYS A 178 -2.07 21.15 3.19
C LYS A 178 -0.72 21.08 2.47
N LYS A 179 -0.61 20.25 1.43
CA LYS A 179 0.60 20.13 0.61
C LYS A 179 0.96 21.44 -0.10
N LYS A 180 -0.04 22.16 -0.65
CA LYS A 180 0.19 23.48 -1.27
C LYS A 180 0.62 24.54 -0.24
N LYS A 181 0.05 24.54 0.96
CA LYS A 181 0.41 25.47 2.03
C LYS A 181 1.85 25.23 2.51
N PHE A 182 2.23 23.98 2.69
CA PHE A 182 3.59 23.58 3.09
C PHE A 182 4.62 24.03 2.06
N LYS A 183 4.38 23.75 0.77
CA LYS A 183 5.28 24.17 -0.32
C LYS A 183 5.48 25.69 -0.41
N ARG A 184 4.45 26.49 -0.06
CA ARG A 184 4.57 27.96 -0.03
C ARG A 184 5.39 28.47 1.15
N SER A 185 5.40 27.77 2.27
CA SER A 185 6.19 28.15 3.44
C SER A 185 7.69 27.84 3.30
N GLU A 186 8.06 26.93 2.41
CA GLU A 186 9.47 26.61 2.11
C GLU A 186 10.12 27.60 1.10
N ILE A 187 9.30 28.39 0.40
CA ILE A 187 9.78 29.33 -0.64
C ILE A 187 9.97 30.76 -0.06
N LYS A 188 9.53 31.00 1.17
CA LYS A 188 9.77 32.25 1.90
C LYS A 188 10.99 32.11 2.80
#